data_4436bdbee149a86794c8bbeb76193e7b
#
_entry.id   4436bdbee149a86794c8bbeb76193e7b
#
_cell.length_a   1.000
_cell.length_b   1.000
_cell.length_c   1.000
_cell.angle_alpha   90.00
_cell.angle_beta   90.00
_cell.angle_gamma   90.00
#
_symmetry.space_group_name_H-M   'P 1'
#
loop_
_entity.id
_entity.type
_entity.pdbx_description
1 polymer ?
#
loop_
_entity_poly.entity_id
_entity_poly.type
_entity_poly.pdbx_seq_one_letter_code
_entity_poly.pdbx_strand_id
1 'polypeptide(L)'
;NCESENWFSSNPEDTGFIKNEYYMFYMRYVQGEGLKNSLLSSKTTNLFFDKFFNNLYYLLNSIYLLNENKIVHNDLHYNNIMVETSTNTPLLIDFGLSFKYKSLFKNSYGFDYRHMRKYFFDWRDGMYWQLMEKKFISFIIDNHSTYFRSYVDSDYAENQLTKEIIDIFVNDAFNSFFDEVETKILFEENEFQEFFKVLKNFYYRFLPSNGKYKYYSNIIEELLPFVLKFNDLHSVTCCFIQIFHKKINEEVSKKNNSVKYIVIYNFIKSLFKKVYYPDPNYRLSIYQFISIFSFVFKFCQNIDVKNLKDKNYVRDFNISFKSLLNDLSIDYDL
;
A
#
# COMPACT_ATOMS: atom_id res chain seq x y z
N ASN A 1 -31.06 -18.09 17.00
CA ASN A 1 -30.82 -18.56 18.37
C ASN A 1 -29.59 -19.47 18.31
N CYS A 2 -28.41 -18.89 18.45
CA CYS A 2 -27.22 -19.64 18.82
C CYS A 2 -27.19 -19.61 20.34
N GLU A 3 -27.58 -20.73 20.94
CA GLU A 3 -27.33 -20.96 22.36
C GLU A 3 -25.82 -20.95 22.55
N SER A 4 -25.38 -20.16 23.50
CA SER A 4 -23.99 -20.10 23.95
C SER A 4 -23.65 -21.41 24.65
N GLU A 5 -23.27 -22.44 23.91
CA GLU A 5 -22.58 -23.57 24.51
C GLU A 5 -21.22 -23.06 24.99
N ASN A 6 -21.01 -23.23 26.32
CA ASN A 6 -19.76 -22.97 26.99
C ASN A 6 -18.63 -23.83 26.40
N TRP A 7 -17.91 -23.31 25.46
CA TRP A 7 -16.74 -23.95 24.81
C TRP A 7 -15.53 -24.05 25.76
N PHE A 8 -15.65 -23.46 26.95
CA PHE A 8 -14.65 -23.49 28.01
C PHE A 8 -15.23 -24.12 29.28
N SER A 9 -15.69 -25.36 29.15
CA SER A 9 -16.03 -26.11 30.33
C SER A 9 -14.84 -26.85 30.92
N SER A 10 -14.70 -26.72 32.20
CA SER A 10 -14.13 -27.69 33.09
C SER A 10 -12.61 -27.75 33.29
N ASN A 11 -12.04 -26.68 33.82
CA ASN A 11 -11.09 -26.84 34.91
C ASN A 11 -11.15 -25.62 35.85
N PRO A 12 -11.81 -25.72 37.02
CA PRO A 12 -11.91 -24.59 37.94
C PRO A 12 -10.59 -24.24 38.65
N GLU A 13 -9.51 -24.98 38.39
CA GLU A 13 -8.23 -24.80 39.09
C GLU A 13 -7.19 -24.01 38.28
N ASP A 14 -7.48 -23.65 37.03
CA ASP A 14 -6.63 -22.74 36.27
C ASP A 14 -6.94 -21.26 36.61
N THR A 15 -6.57 -20.89 37.83
CA THR A 15 -6.74 -19.52 38.38
C THR A 15 -5.80 -18.48 37.76
N GLY A 16 -5.24 -18.75 36.60
CA GLY A 16 -4.37 -17.86 35.86
C GLY A 16 -5.03 -17.12 34.71
N PHE A 17 -6.27 -17.43 34.36
CA PHE A 17 -6.96 -16.69 33.27
C PHE A 17 -7.56 -15.40 33.82
N ILE A 18 -6.93 -14.29 33.50
CA ILE A 18 -7.52 -12.97 33.52
C ILE A 18 -8.90 -13.11 32.84
N LYS A 19 -9.97 -12.63 33.47
CA LYS A 19 -11.29 -12.48 32.82
C LYS A 19 -11.10 -11.66 31.54
N ASN A 20 -10.85 -12.33 30.43
CA ASN A 20 -10.86 -11.67 29.14
C ASN A 20 -12.32 -11.37 28.83
N GLU A 21 -12.69 -10.11 28.83
CA GLU A 21 -13.97 -9.68 28.28
C GLU A 21 -13.91 -9.90 26.76
N TYR A 22 -14.65 -10.87 26.26
CA TYR A 22 -14.78 -11.11 24.83
C TYR A 22 -15.90 -10.24 24.31
N TYR A 23 -15.56 -9.36 23.37
CA TYR A 23 -16.56 -8.58 22.64
C TYR A 23 -16.97 -9.35 21.38
N MET A 24 -18.26 -9.67 21.27
CA MET A 24 -18.81 -10.28 20.08
C MET A 24 -19.34 -9.18 19.18
N PHE A 25 -18.79 -9.07 17.96
CA PHE A 25 -19.26 -8.13 16.97
C PHE A 25 -20.22 -8.82 16.02
N TYR A 26 -21.44 -8.32 15.94
CA TYR A 26 -22.40 -8.71 14.91
C TYR A 26 -22.16 -7.84 13.68
N MET A 27 -21.77 -8.47 12.59
CA MET A 27 -21.64 -7.80 11.29
C MET A 27 -22.71 -8.34 10.32
N ARG A 28 -23.19 -7.47 9.44
CA ARG A 28 -24.05 -7.90 8.35
C ARG A 28 -23.29 -8.93 7.51
N TYR A 29 -23.91 -10.07 7.26
CA TYR A 29 -23.37 -11.01 6.28
C TYR A 29 -23.42 -10.38 4.89
N VAL A 30 -22.29 -10.40 4.19
CA VAL A 30 -22.16 -9.91 2.82
C VAL A 30 -21.95 -11.11 1.91
N GLN A 31 -22.87 -11.31 0.99
CA GLN A 31 -22.69 -12.29 -0.07
C GLN A 31 -21.74 -11.70 -1.11
N GLY A 32 -20.51 -12.19 -1.16
CA GLY A 32 -19.47 -11.64 -2.03
C GLY A 32 -18.40 -12.66 -2.36
N GLU A 33 -17.49 -12.25 -3.22
CA GLU A 33 -16.31 -13.00 -3.61
C GLU A 33 -15.04 -12.14 -3.47
N GLY A 34 -13.88 -12.77 -3.35
CA GLY A 34 -12.62 -12.02 -3.27
C GLY A 34 -12.35 -11.21 -4.55
N LEU A 35 -11.72 -10.05 -4.40
CA LEU A 35 -11.45 -9.08 -5.48
C LEU A 35 -10.88 -9.74 -6.75
N LYS A 36 -9.86 -10.58 -6.60
CA LYS A 36 -9.19 -11.24 -7.71
C LYS A 36 -10.15 -12.10 -8.53
N ASN A 37 -11.01 -12.87 -7.87
CA ASN A 37 -11.99 -13.72 -8.53
C ASN A 37 -13.05 -12.88 -9.23
N SER A 38 -13.60 -11.87 -8.55
CA SER A 38 -14.60 -10.95 -9.11
C SER A 38 -14.14 -10.29 -10.40
N LEU A 39 -12.90 -9.81 -10.43
CA LEU A 39 -12.36 -9.13 -11.60
C LEU A 39 -12.03 -10.13 -12.73
N LEU A 40 -11.33 -11.24 -12.43
CA LEU A 40 -10.88 -12.19 -13.44
C LEU A 40 -12.01 -13.03 -14.04
N SER A 41 -13.12 -13.23 -13.32
CA SER A 41 -14.31 -13.92 -13.82
C SER A 41 -15.11 -13.12 -14.86
N SER A 42 -14.72 -11.87 -15.13
CA SER A 42 -15.40 -11.00 -16.10
C SER A 42 -15.40 -11.61 -17.51
N LYS A 43 -16.60 -11.84 -18.06
CA LYS A 43 -16.82 -12.52 -19.35
C LYS A 43 -16.23 -11.76 -20.54
N THR A 44 -16.19 -10.45 -20.47
CA THR A 44 -15.66 -9.58 -21.53
C THR A 44 -14.62 -8.63 -20.97
N THR A 45 -13.73 -8.17 -21.83
CA THR A 45 -12.67 -7.21 -21.47
C THR A 45 -13.27 -5.86 -21.05
N ASN A 46 -14.34 -5.41 -21.69
CA ASN A 46 -15.02 -4.17 -21.30
C ASN A 46 -15.60 -4.30 -19.88
N LEU A 47 -16.30 -5.40 -19.58
CA LEU A 47 -16.82 -5.64 -18.23
C LEU A 47 -15.70 -5.72 -17.18
N PHE A 48 -14.55 -6.29 -17.54
CA PHE A 48 -13.37 -6.28 -16.67
C PHE A 48 -12.92 -4.85 -16.37
N PHE A 49 -12.78 -4.01 -17.39
CA PHE A 49 -12.37 -2.61 -17.20
C PHE A 49 -13.35 -1.82 -16.37
N ASP A 50 -14.65 -1.97 -16.63
CA ASP A 50 -15.69 -1.28 -15.84
C ASP A 50 -15.60 -1.69 -14.37
N LYS A 51 -15.53 -2.98 -14.09
CA LYS A 51 -15.36 -3.49 -12.72
C LYS A 51 -14.04 -3.02 -12.09
N PHE A 52 -12.93 -3.10 -12.84
CA PHE A 52 -11.60 -2.69 -12.37
C PHE A 52 -11.59 -1.23 -11.94
N PHE A 53 -12.06 -0.33 -12.81
CA PHE A 53 -12.06 1.10 -12.53
C PHE A 53 -13.00 1.45 -11.38
N ASN A 54 -14.20 0.89 -11.36
CA ASN A 54 -15.16 1.15 -10.30
C ASN A 54 -14.65 0.62 -8.94
N ASN A 55 -14.17 -0.62 -8.87
CA ASN A 55 -13.67 -1.19 -7.62
C ASN A 55 -12.46 -0.40 -7.10
N LEU A 56 -11.51 -0.04 -7.98
CA LEU A 56 -10.35 0.76 -7.58
C LEU A 56 -10.79 2.13 -7.06
N TYR A 57 -11.71 2.81 -7.75
CA TYR A 57 -12.21 4.10 -7.32
C TYR A 57 -12.87 4.06 -5.92
N TYR A 58 -13.74 3.07 -5.67
CA TYR A 58 -14.36 2.90 -4.35
C TYR A 58 -13.34 2.61 -3.26
N LEU A 59 -12.37 1.75 -3.53
CA LEU A 59 -11.31 1.44 -2.56
C LEU A 59 -10.42 2.63 -2.26
N LEU A 60 -10.05 3.41 -3.27
CA LEU A 60 -9.28 4.63 -3.09
C LEU A 60 -10.01 5.63 -2.18
N ASN A 61 -11.33 5.80 -2.36
CA ASN A 61 -12.12 6.65 -1.48
C ASN A 61 -12.21 6.08 -0.06
N SER A 62 -12.30 4.75 0.09
CA SER A 62 -12.29 4.10 1.41
C SER A 62 -10.95 4.33 2.12
N ILE A 63 -9.82 4.20 1.41
CA ILE A 63 -8.49 4.49 1.95
C ILE A 63 -8.35 5.98 2.29
N TYR A 64 -8.87 6.87 1.46
CA TYR A 64 -8.89 8.29 1.76
C TYR A 64 -9.60 8.57 3.09
N LEU A 65 -10.77 7.98 3.32
CA LEU A 65 -11.51 8.11 4.58
C LEU A 65 -10.74 7.52 5.77
N LEU A 66 -10.05 6.40 5.60
CA LEU A 66 -9.19 5.83 6.64
C LEU A 66 -8.06 6.81 6.99
N ASN A 67 -7.39 7.36 5.98
CA ASN A 67 -6.28 8.32 6.16
C ASN A 67 -6.73 9.59 6.86
N GLU A 68 -7.91 10.16 6.50
CA GLU A 68 -8.49 11.33 7.18
C GLU A 68 -8.74 11.04 8.67
N ASN A 69 -9.13 9.82 9.00
CA ASN A 69 -9.35 9.40 10.38
C ASN A 69 -8.06 8.90 11.09
N LYS A 70 -6.91 9.03 10.42
CA LYS A 70 -5.60 8.58 10.92
C LYS A 70 -5.58 7.10 11.26
N ILE A 71 -6.25 6.31 10.44
CA ILE A 71 -6.31 4.84 10.51
C ILE A 71 -5.51 4.27 9.34
N VAL A 72 -4.70 3.26 9.60
CA VAL A 72 -4.04 2.43 8.60
C VAL A 72 -4.65 1.03 8.70
N HIS A 73 -5.12 0.49 7.59
CA HIS A 73 -5.60 -0.90 7.55
C HIS A 73 -4.46 -1.89 7.78
N ASN A 74 -3.29 -1.57 7.21
CA ASN A 74 -2.02 -2.22 7.47
C ASN A 74 -1.84 -3.64 6.91
N ASP A 75 -2.91 -4.26 6.42
CA ASP A 75 -2.90 -5.62 5.84
C ASP A 75 -3.80 -5.70 4.60
N LEU A 76 -3.69 -4.70 3.70
CA LEU A 76 -4.47 -4.71 2.47
C LEU A 76 -3.82 -5.60 1.41
N HIS A 77 -4.46 -6.73 1.17
CA HIS A 77 -4.17 -7.61 0.04
C HIS A 77 -5.49 -8.12 -0.55
N TYR A 78 -5.44 -8.76 -1.73
CA TYR A 78 -6.66 -9.11 -2.47
C TYR A 78 -7.63 -10.05 -1.73
N ASN A 79 -7.17 -10.80 -0.70
CA ASN A 79 -8.05 -11.64 0.12
C ASN A 79 -8.77 -10.83 1.22
N ASN A 80 -8.25 -9.64 1.58
CA ASN A 80 -8.88 -8.72 2.53
C ASN A 80 -9.77 -7.68 1.83
N ILE A 81 -10.08 -7.92 0.55
CA ILE A 81 -11.02 -7.13 -0.25
C ILE A 81 -12.09 -8.07 -0.79
N MET A 82 -13.30 -7.91 -0.32
CA MET A 82 -14.49 -8.66 -0.78
C MET A 82 -15.30 -7.77 -1.72
N VAL A 83 -15.83 -8.33 -2.81
CA VAL A 83 -16.73 -7.63 -3.72
C VAL A 83 -18.14 -8.19 -3.53
N GLU A 84 -19.08 -7.35 -3.09
CA GLU A 84 -20.46 -7.74 -2.92
C GLU A 84 -21.11 -8.10 -4.27
N THR A 85 -21.71 -9.29 -4.36
CA THR A 85 -22.20 -9.82 -5.64
C THR A 85 -23.37 -9.01 -6.22
N SER A 86 -24.22 -8.45 -5.36
CA SER A 86 -25.43 -7.74 -5.77
C SER A 86 -25.16 -6.35 -6.33
N THR A 87 -24.18 -5.64 -5.75
CA THR A 87 -23.87 -4.23 -6.07
C THR A 87 -22.57 -4.08 -6.82
N ASN A 88 -21.73 -5.11 -6.85
CA ASN A 88 -20.35 -5.08 -7.32
C ASN A 88 -19.50 -4.04 -6.56
N THR A 89 -19.84 -3.76 -5.31
CA THR A 89 -19.13 -2.80 -4.43
C THR A 89 -18.03 -3.52 -3.68
N PRO A 90 -16.78 -3.04 -3.69
CA PRO A 90 -15.70 -3.60 -2.91
C PRO A 90 -15.81 -3.16 -1.45
N LEU A 91 -15.51 -4.06 -0.55
CA LEU A 91 -15.52 -3.86 0.90
C LEU A 91 -14.18 -4.28 1.47
N LEU A 92 -13.63 -3.45 2.34
CA LEU A 92 -12.45 -3.79 3.14
C LEU A 92 -12.90 -4.67 4.29
N ILE A 93 -12.19 -5.78 4.49
CA ILE A 93 -12.44 -6.73 5.58
C ILE A 93 -11.12 -7.01 6.31
N ASP A 94 -11.23 -7.67 7.47
CA ASP A 94 -10.11 -8.04 8.32
C ASP A 94 -9.25 -6.87 8.81
N PHE A 95 -9.80 -6.09 9.72
CA PHE A 95 -9.12 -4.99 10.41
C PHE A 95 -8.24 -5.45 11.59
N GLY A 96 -7.90 -6.74 11.68
CA GLY A 96 -7.15 -7.32 12.79
C GLY A 96 -5.76 -6.71 13.00
N LEU A 97 -5.11 -6.25 11.94
CA LEU A 97 -3.81 -5.57 11.98
C LEU A 97 -3.90 -4.05 11.82
N SER A 98 -5.12 -3.50 11.79
CA SER A 98 -5.30 -2.06 11.65
C SER A 98 -4.94 -1.31 12.92
N PHE A 99 -4.43 -0.09 12.76
CA PHE A 99 -4.11 0.76 13.89
C PHE A 99 -4.50 2.22 13.66
N LYS A 100 -4.75 2.93 14.76
CA LYS A 100 -4.83 4.39 14.75
C LYS A 100 -3.46 4.98 15.06
N TYR A 101 -3.07 6.02 14.34
CA TYR A 101 -1.77 6.69 14.57
C TYR A 101 -1.52 7.01 16.06
N LYS A 102 -2.52 7.56 16.75
CA LYS A 102 -2.41 7.91 18.17
C LYS A 102 -2.15 6.71 19.09
N SER A 103 -2.56 5.49 18.69
CA SER A 103 -2.36 4.31 19.52
C SER A 103 -0.92 3.82 19.55
N LEU A 104 -0.06 4.37 18.71
CA LEU A 104 1.36 4.03 18.68
C LEU A 104 2.18 4.78 19.73
N PHE A 105 1.56 5.70 20.47
CA PHE A 105 2.24 6.55 21.46
C PHE A 105 1.76 6.25 22.87
N LYS A 106 2.71 6.25 23.84
CA LYS A 106 2.43 6.25 25.27
C LYS A 106 2.16 7.68 25.74
N ASN A 107 0.92 8.13 25.68
CA ASN A 107 0.54 9.51 26.06
C ASN A 107 1.41 10.56 25.33
N SER A 108 1.92 11.57 26.04
CA SER A 108 2.81 12.60 25.50
C SER A 108 4.30 12.23 25.52
N TYR A 109 4.67 11.01 25.89
CA TYR A 109 6.06 10.65 26.23
C TYR A 109 6.76 9.70 25.26
N GLY A 110 6.37 9.68 23.99
CA GLY A 110 7.05 8.88 22.96
C GLY A 110 6.29 7.62 22.54
N PHE A 111 6.97 6.76 21.79
CA PHE A 111 6.35 5.57 21.20
C PHE A 111 6.09 4.46 22.22
N ASP A 112 4.98 3.77 22.07
CA ASP A 112 4.76 2.47 22.67
C ASP A 112 5.37 1.36 21.80
N TYR A 113 6.66 1.09 21.98
CA TYR A 113 7.38 0.09 21.20
C TYR A 113 6.80 -1.32 21.31
N ARG A 114 6.25 -1.68 22.48
CA ARG A 114 5.58 -2.97 22.67
C ARG A 114 4.33 -3.06 21.79
N HIS A 115 3.60 -1.96 21.70
CA HIS A 115 2.43 -1.86 20.85
C HIS A 115 2.82 -1.76 19.35
N MET A 116 3.88 -1.02 19.03
CA MET A 116 4.39 -0.93 17.65
C MET A 116 4.81 -2.29 17.09
N ARG A 117 5.44 -3.17 17.86
CA ARG A 117 5.80 -4.52 17.41
C ARG A 117 4.62 -5.34 16.92
N LYS A 118 3.41 -5.06 17.38
CA LYS A 118 2.20 -5.72 16.90
C LYS A 118 1.91 -5.38 15.43
N TYR A 119 2.28 -4.19 14.97
CA TYR A 119 1.94 -3.66 13.65
C TYR A 119 3.13 -3.58 12.69
N PHE A 120 4.35 -3.49 13.26
CA PHE A 120 5.62 -3.41 12.55
C PHE A 120 6.43 -4.66 12.86
N PHE A 121 6.05 -5.76 12.24
CA PHE A 121 6.72 -7.06 12.40
C PHE A 121 7.15 -7.55 11.01
N ASP A 122 8.10 -8.47 11.04
CA ASP A 122 8.50 -9.32 9.93
C ASP A 122 8.77 -8.59 8.60
N TRP A 123 9.84 -7.79 8.60
CA TRP A 123 10.25 -7.05 7.40
C TRP A 123 10.86 -7.93 6.29
N ARG A 124 11.25 -9.17 6.61
CA ARG A 124 11.87 -10.13 5.68
C ARG A 124 10.87 -10.97 4.93
N ASP A 125 9.73 -11.25 5.50
CA ASP A 125 8.71 -12.04 4.83
C ASP A 125 8.20 -11.29 3.60
N GLY A 126 8.07 -12.01 2.48
CA GLY A 126 7.72 -11.50 1.16
C GLY A 126 6.36 -10.81 1.07
N MET A 127 6.09 -9.92 2.02
CA MET A 127 4.90 -9.08 2.05
C MET A 127 5.12 -7.90 1.09
N TYR A 128 5.02 -8.19 -0.21
CA TYR A 128 5.20 -7.24 -1.30
C TYR A 128 4.26 -6.03 -1.22
N TRP A 129 3.14 -6.17 -0.52
CA TRP A 129 2.21 -5.05 -0.28
C TRP A 129 2.64 -4.10 0.82
N GLN A 130 3.76 -4.35 1.50
CA GLN A 130 4.25 -3.46 2.53
C GLN A 130 5.14 -2.36 1.96
N LEU A 131 4.88 -1.13 2.41
CA LEU A 131 5.66 0.05 2.07
C LEU A 131 7.10 -0.03 2.58
N MET A 132 8.08 0.50 1.83
CA MET A 132 9.50 0.47 2.20
C MET A 132 9.79 1.16 3.53
N GLU A 133 9.13 2.27 3.84
CA GLU A 133 9.26 2.96 5.13
C GLU A 133 8.76 2.08 6.29
N LYS A 134 7.67 1.34 6.07
CA LYS A 134 7.18 0.37 7.05
C LYS A 134 8.19 -0.77 7.25
N LYS A 135 8.72 -1.33 6.16
CA LYS A 135 9.77 -2.37 6.22
C LYS A 135 11.01 -1.85 6.97
N PHE A 136 11.41 -0.60 6.76
CA PHE A 136 12.55 -0.02 7.45
C PHE A 136 12.30 0.18 8.95
N ILE A 137 11.11 0.66 9.33
CA ILE A 137 10.70 0.74 10.76
C ILE A 137 10.72 -0.64 11.38
N SER A 138 10.15 -1.66 10.73
CA SER A 138 10.17 -3.05 11.19
C SER A 138 11.59 -3.58 11.33
N PHE A 139 12.46 -3.30 10.34
CA PHE A 139 13.88 -3.67 10.38
C PHE A 139 14.61 -3.06 11.59
N ILE A 140 14.39 -1.76 11.85
CA ILE A 140 14.94 -1.09 13.03
C ILE A 140 14.43 -1.77 14.31
N ILE A 141 13.14 -2.04 14.40
CA ILE A 141 12.52 -2.65 15.58
C ILE A 141 13.02 -4.09 15.80
N ASP A 142 13.18 -4.89 14.75
CA ASP A 142 13.56 -6.32 14.84
C ASP A 142 15.06 -6.52 15.09
N ASN A 143 15.93 -5.81 14.40
CA ASN A 143 17.36 -5.99 14.56
C ASN A 143 17.87 -5.54 15.92
N HIS A 144 17.14 -4.66 16.60
CA HIS A 144 17.43 -4.29 17.97
C HIS A 144 16.75 -5.17 19.01
N SER A 145 15.84 -6.05 18.63
CA SER A 145 15.19 -6.98 19.56
C SER A 145 16.16 -7.99 20.18
N THR A 146 17.26 -8.31 19.55
CA THR A 146 18.32 -9.16 20.10
C THR A 146 19.10 -8.48 21.25
N TYR A 147 19.29 -7.18 21.17
CA TYR A 147 19.84 -6.37 22.26
C TYR A 147 18.76 -6.02 23.31
N PHE A 148 17.49 -5.98 22.91
CA PHE A 148 16.35 -5.55 23.73
C PHE A 148 15.77 -6.61 24.67
N ARG A 149 16.16 -7.86 24.55
CA ARG A 149 15.71 -8.88 25.52
C ARG A 149 16.21 -8.63 26.95
N SER A 150 17.18 -7.75 27.13
CA SER A 150 17.80 -7.47 28.42
C SER A 150 17.49 -6.10 29.04
N TYR A 151 16.92 -5.14 28.28
CA TYR A 151 16.66 -3.79 28.82
C TYR A 151 15.25 -3.31 28.47
N VAL A 152 14.47 -3.13 29.52
CA VAL A 152 13.11 -2.60 29.49
C VAL A 152 13.21 -1.06 29.49
N ASP A 153 12.62 -0.44 28.49
CA ASP A 153 12.04 0.92 28.47
C ASP A 153 12.92 2.18 28.38
N SER A 154 14.24 2.19 28.55
CA SER A 154 14.98 3.48 28.52
C SER A 154 15.97 3.69 27.37
N ASP A 155 16.49 2.64 26.74
CA ASP A 155 17.66 2.76 25.88
C ASP A 155 17.38 2.77 24.35
N TYR A 156 16.12 2.73 23.96
CA TYR A 156 15.74 2.83 22.54
C TYR A 156 16.11 4.17 21.90
N ALA A 157 16.12 5.20 22.72
CA ALA A 157 16.37 6.55 22.27
C ALA A 157 17.82 6.79 21.81
N GLU A 158 18.76 5.96 22.30
CA GLU A 158 20.19 6.24 22.14
C GLU A 158 20.88 5.50 20.99
N ASN A 159 20.18 4.53 20.34
CA ASN A 159 20.78 3.81 19.22
C ASN A 159 20.81 4.67 17.95
N GLN A 160 21.99 4.73 17.36
CA GLN A 160 22.29 5.56 16.21
C GLN A 160 22.27 4.75 14.93
N LEU A 161 21.66 5.33 13.90
CA LEU A 161 21.71 4.75 12.56
C LEU A 161 23.10 4.91 11.97
N THR A 162 23.69 3.81 11.48
CA THR A 162 24.96 3.82 10.75
C THR A 162 24.73 3.60 9.26
N LYS A 163 25.71 4.00 8.45
CA LYS A 163 25.72 3.74 7.02
C LYS A 163 25.62 2.24 6.71
N GLU A 164 26.32 1.42 7.47
CA GLU A 164 26.32 -0.04 7.33
C GLU A 164 24.93 -0.64 7.56
N ILE A 165 24.19 -0.18 8.56
CA ILE A 165 22.82 -0.61 8.85
C ILE A 165 21.89 -0.27 7.67
N ILE A 166 22.02 0.93 7.11
CA ILE A 166 21.24 1.32 5.91
C ILE A 166 21.61 0.43 4.72
N ASP A 167 22.90 0.18 4.50
CA ASP A 167 23.39 -0.62 3.38
C ASP A 167 22.88 -2.07 3.49
N ILE A 168 22.86 -2.65 4.69
CA ILE A 168 22.28 -3.98 4.93
C ILE A 168 20.80 -3.97 4.57
N PHE A 169 20.03 -3.02 5.12
CA PHE A 169 18.60 -2.94 4.82
C PHE A 169 18.32 -2.76 3.33
N VAL A 170 19.03 -1.82 2.69
CA VAL A 170 18.79 -1.52 1.26
C VAL A 170 19.16 -2.71 0.39
N ASN A 171 20.24 -3.44 0.69
CA ASN A 171 20.64 -4.63 -0.05
C ASN A 171 19.63 -5.79 0.13
N ASP A 172 19.17 -6.03 1.36
CA ASP A 172 18.16 -7.05 1.63
C ASP A 172 16.81 -6.68 1.00
N ALA A 173 16.41 -5.41 1.11
CA ALA A 173 15.22 -4.90 0.46
C ALA A 173 15.30 -4.99 -1.07
N PHE A 174 16.51 -4.75 -1.65
CA PHE A 174 16.74 -4.93 -3.08
C PHE A 174 16.45 -6.36 -3.51
N ASN A 175 17.06 -7.32 -2.86
CA ASN A 175 16.93 -8.72 -3.23
C ASN A 175 15.46 -9.18 -3.13
N SER A 176 14.77 -8.83 -2.04
CA SER A 176 13.38 -9.21 -1.87
C SER A 176 12.43 -8.48 -2.83
N PHE A 177 12.63 -7.18 -3.05
CA PHE A 177 11.80 -6.36 -3.92
C PHE A 177 11.99 -6.71 -5.41
N PHE A 178 13.21 -7.07 -5.81
CA PHE A 178 13.50 -7.50 -7.18
C PHE A 178 12.80 -8.81 -7.56
N ASP A 179 12.58 -9.69 -6.58
CA ASP A 179 11.91 -10.96 -6.82
C ASP A 179 10.38 -10.85 -6.88
N GLU A 180 9.83 -9.74 -6.43
CA GLU A 180 8.38 -9.51 -6.43
C GLU A 180 7.82 -9.33 -7.84
N VAL A 181 6.68 -9.98 -8.09
CA VAL A 181 6.02 -9.98 -9.42
C VAL A 181 5.59 -8.57 -9.81
N GLU A 182 5.06 -7.79 -8.87
CA GLU A 182 4.56 -6.42 -9.10
C GLU A 182 5.67 -5.50 -9.54
N THR A 183 6.81 -5.65 -8.94
CA THR A 183 7.98 -4.84 -9.24
C THR A 183 8.48 -5.11 -10.65
N LYS A 184 8.53 -6.40 -11.05
CA LYS A 184 8.87 -6.81 -12.42
C LYS A 184 7.85 -6.34 -13.46
N ILE A 185 6.59 -6.17 -13.07
CA ILE A 185 5.55 -5.59 -13.91
C ILE A 185 5.74 -4.08 -14.09
N LEU A 186 6.04 -3.39 -13.00
CA LEU A 186 6.10 -1.93 -12.99
C LEU A 186 7.39 -1.39 -13.59
N PHE A 187 8.54 -1.99 -13.24
CA PHE A 187 9.86 -1.47 -13.56
C PHE A 187 10.61 -2.35 -14.57
N GLU A 188 11.41 -1.74 -15.38
CA GLU A 188 12.40 -2.41 -16.21
C GLU A 188 13.72 -2.56 -15.44
N GLU A 189 14.58 -3.48 -15.86
CA GLU A 189 15.82 -3.80 -15.13
C GLU A 189 16.73 -2.58 -14.92
N ASN A 190 16.83 -1.71 -15.90
CA ASN A 190 17.61 -0.48 -15.81
C ASN A 190 17.00 0.55 -14.84
N GLU A 191 15.68 0.58 -14.68
CA GLU A 191 14.99 1.46 -13.73
C GLU A 191 15.23 1.05 -12.29
N PHE A 192 15.51 -0.23 -12.02
CA PHE A 192 15.78 -0.74 -10.67
C PHE A 192 17.05 -0.13 -10.07
N GLN A 193 18.11 0.01 -10.84
CA GLN A 193 19.35 0.57 -10.35
C GLN A 193 19.16 2.02 -9.88
N GLU A 194 18.42 2.80 -10.66
CA GLU A 194 18.11 4.17 -10.27
C GLU A 194 17.15 4.22 -9.07
N PHE A 195 16.15 3.36 -9.02
CA PHE A 195 15.24 3.21 -7.89
C PHE A 195 16.01 3.01 -6.57
N PHE A 196 16.95 2.07 -6.55
CA PHE A 196 17.71 1.77 -5.33
C PHE A 196 18.71 2.86 -4.97
N LYS A 197 19.29 3.53 -5.95
CA LYS A 197 20.15 4.69 -5.70
C LYS A 197 19.35 5.81 -5.02
N VAL A 198 18.14 6.10 -5.49
CA VAL A 198 17.24 7.10 -4.87
C VAL A 198 16.81 6.65 -3.47
N LEU A 199 16.44 5.38 -3.30
CA LEU A 199 16.06 4.81 -2.00
C LEU A 199 17.20 4.90 -0.99
N LYS A 200 18.40 4.54 -1.39
CA LYS A 200 19.61 4.63 -0.56
C LYS A 200 19.91 6.06 -0.16
N ASN A 201 19.85 6.99 -1.11
CA ASN A 201 20.04 8.41 -0.85
C ASN A 201 18.96 8.97 0.09
N PHE A 202 17.71 8.50 -0.02
CA PHE A 202 16.65 8.89 0.90
C PHE A 202 16.99 8.47 2.34
N TYR A 203 17.38 7.21 2.58
CA TYR A 203 17.74 6.75 3.93
C TYR A 203 19.04 7.36 4.45
N TYR A 204 20.00 7.70 3.59
CA TYR A 204 21.23 8.39 4.00
C TYR A 204 21.00 9.79 4.59
N ARG A 205 19.83 10.41 4.35
CA ARG A 205 19.47 11.68 5.00
C ARG A 205 19.31 11.54 6.52
N PHE A 206 19.13 10.32 7.02
CA PHE A 206 19.02 10.04 8.45
C PHE A 206 20.38 9.81 9.11
N LEU A 207 21.46 9.76 8.34
CA LEU A 207 22.81 9.65 8.91
C LEU A 207 23.21 10.92 9.66
N PRO A 208 24.06 10.79 10.69
CA PRO A 208 24.59 11.92 11.42
C PRO A 208 25.19 12.98 10.48
N SER A 209 24.76 14.21 10.60
CA SER A 209 25.32 15.34 9.89
C SER A 209 25.70 16.44 10.90
N ASN A 210 26.86 17.07 10.73
CA ASN A 210 27.33 18.19 11.56
C ASN A 210 27.35 17.89 13.07
N GLY A 211 27.72 16.65 13.46
CA GLY A 211 27.81 16.24 14.86
C GLY A 211 26.45 16.05 15.57
N LYS A 212 25.34 16.13 14.85
CA LYS A 212 24.02 15.81 15.38
C LYS A 212 23.64 14.40 14.99
N TYR A 213 23.50 13.55 15.98
CA TYR A 213 23.02 12.17 15.80
C TYR A 213 21.50 12.16 15.70
N LYS A 214 20.96 11.34 14.78
CA LYS A 214 19.53 10.99 14.77
C LYS A 214 19.36 9.65 15.44
N TYR A 215 18.59 9.64 16.51
CA TYR A 215 18.20 8.42 17.19
C TYR A 215 17.08 7.70 16.43
N TYR A 216 16.94 6.40 16.64
CA TYR A 216 15.90 5.61 16.00
C TYR A 216 14.49 6.14 16.22
N SER A 217 14.21 6.65 17.43
CA SER A 217 12.93 7.30 17.72
C SER A 217 12.63 8.45 16.77
N ASN A 218 13.61 9.32 16.52
CA ASN A 218 13.46 10.44 15.60
C ASN A 218 13.24 9.98 14.15
N ILE A 219 13.93 8.90 13.74
CA ILE A 219 13.77 8.33 12.40
C ILE A 219 12.37 7.73 12.22
N ILE A 220 11.91 7.00 13.22
CA ILE A 220 10.55 6.46 13.24
C ILE A 220 9.51 7.59 13.18
N GLU A 221 9.69 8.66 13.97
CA GLU A 221 8.82 9.85 13.96
C GLU A 221 8.75 10.51 12.57
N GLU A 222 9.88 10.59 11.85
CA GLU A 222 9.93 11.15 10.50
C GLU A 222 9.32 10.21 9.44
N LEU A 223 9.42 8.89 9.61
CA LEU A 223 8.91 7.90 8.65
C LEU A 223 7.44 7.54 8.85
N LEU A 224 6.96 7.56 10.07
CA LEU A 224 5.60 7.12 10.41
C LEU A 224 4.50 7.91 9.68
N PRO A 225 4.62 9.23 9.44
CA PRO A 225 3.67 9.97 8.60
C PRO A 225 3.58 9.45 7.17
N PHE A 226 4.67 8.95 6.59
CA PHE A 226 4.66 8.34 5.25
C PHE A 226 3.92 7.00 5.28
N VAL A 227 4.14 6.18 6.31
CA VAL A 227 3.38 4.93 6.48
C VAL A 227 1.88 5.22 6.58
N LEU A 228 1.48 6.18 7.41
CA LEU A 228 0.08 6.58 7.53
C LEU A 228 -0.50 7.02 6.17
N LYS A 229 0.26 7.77 5.39
CA LYS A 229 -0.21 8.38 4.15
C LYS A 229 -0.23 7.41 2.97
N PHE A 230 0.73 6.49 2.89
CA PHE A 230 0.99 5.75 1.65
C PHE A 230 0.84 4.22 1.76
N ASN A 231 0.85 3.63 2.98
CA ASN A 231 0.87 2.17 3.12
C ASN A 231 -0.31 1.48 2.44
N ASP A 232 -1.52 1.93 2.73
CA ASP A 232 -2.72 1.28 2.18
C ASP A 232 -2.90 1.58 0.69
N LEU A 233 -2.50 2.77 0.22
CA LEU A 233 -2.48 3.10 -1.21
C LEU A 233 -1.50 2.20 -1.97
N HIS A 234 -0.28 2.03 -1.45
CA HIS A 234 0.72 1.11 -2.00
C HIS A 234 0.16 -0.31 -2.07
N SER A 235 -0.40 -0.81 -0.99
CA SER A 235 -0.95 -2.16 -0.89
C SER A 235 -2.07 -2.42 -1.90
N VAL A 236 -3.01 -1.49 -2.06
CA VAL A 236 -4.10 -1.61 -3.05
C VAL A 236 -3.55 -1.56 -4.47
N THR A 237 -2.59 -0.69 -4.78
CA THR A 237 -1.99 -0.65 -6.12
C THR A 237 -1.24 -1.94 -6.45
N CYS A 238 -0.59 -2.60 -5.48
CA CYS A 238 -0.01 -3.94 -5.65
C CYS A 238 -1.07 -4.96 -6.10
N CYS A 239 -2.22 -4.99 -5.42
CA CYS A 239 -3.30 -5.92 -5.77
C CYS A 239 -3.80 -5.71 -7.20
N PHE A 240 -4.02 -4.45 -7.57
CA PHE A 240 -4.61 -4.12 -8.85
C PHE A 240 -3.65 -4.30 -10.02
N ILE A 241 -2.35 -3.99 -9.87
CA ILE A 241 -1.40 -4.16 -10.98
C ILE A 241 -1.20 -5.63 -11.36
N GLN A 242 -1.19 -6.55 -10.38
CA GLN A 242 -1.12 -7.99 -10.66
C GLN A 242 -2.33 -8.48 -11.46
N ILE A 243 -3.54 -8.13 -11.00
CA ILE A 243 -4.78 -8.54 -11.66
C ILE A 243 -4.85 -7.96 -13.07
N PHE A 244 -4.47 -6.69 -13.21
CA PHE A 244 -4.49 -5.98 -14.48
C PHE A 244 -3.50 -6.58 -15.49
N HIS A 245 -2.26 -6.80 -15.07
CA HIS A 245 -1.23 -7.42 -15.89
C HIS A 245 -1.64 -8.81 -16.38
N LYS A 246 -2.19 -9.64 -15.47
CA LYS A 246 -2.69 -10.95 -15.84
C LYS A 246 -3.75 -10.87 -16.93
N LYS A 247 -4.74 -9.97 -16.77
CA LYS A 247 -5.83 -9.81 -17.74
C LYS A 247 -5.33 -9.31 -19.09
N ILE A 248 -4.43 -8.35 -19.12
CA ILE A 248 -3.86 -7.82 -20.37
C ILE A 248 -3.07 -8.89 -21.11
N ASN A 249 -2.26 -9.68 -20.42
CA ASN A 249 -1.52 -10.78 -21.06
C ASN A 249 -2.45 -11.85 -21.68
N GLU A 250 -3.57 -12.15 -21.00
CA GLU A 250 -4.60 -13.04 -21.57
C GLU A 250 -5.23 -12.46 -22.86
N GLU A 251 -5.49 -11.16 -22.91
CA GLU A 251 -6.09 -10.51 -24.09
C GLU A 251 -5.07 -10.35 -25.23
N VAL A 252 -3.82 -10.04 -24.95
CA VAL A 252 -2.75 -9.97 -25.94
C VAL A 252 -2.50 -11.32 -26.58
N SER A 253 -2.52 -12.40 -25.80
CA SER A 253 -2.33 -13.78 -26.29
C SER A 253 -3.44 -14.22 -27.27
N LYS A 254 -4.64 -13.69 -27.12
CA LYS A 254 -5.78 -13.95 -28.01
C LYS A 254 -5.72 -13.18 -29.35
N LYS A 255 -4.65 -12.41 -29.59
CA LYS A 255 -4.49 -11.55 -30.77
C LYS A 255 -5.60 -10.47 -30.93
N ASN A 256 -6.39 -10.26 -29.90
CA ASN A 256 -7.37 -9.17 -29.83
C ASN A 256 -6.66 -7.85 -29.46
N ASN A 257 -5.67 -7.46 -30.27
CA ASN A 257 -4.83 -6.29 -30.03
C ASN A 257 -5.65 -5.00 -30.15
N SER A 258 -6.46 -4.72 -29.18
CA SER A 258 -7.04 -3.39 -29.06
C SER A 258 -5.96 -2.43 -28.56
N VAL A 259 -5.48 -1.56 -29.43
CA VAL A 259 -4.56 -0.46 -29.11
C VAL A 259 -5.04 0.31 -27.87
N LYS A 260 -6.35 0.46 -27.72
CA LYS A 260 -7.01 1.03 -26.55
C LYS A 260 -6.52 0.40 -25.23
N TYR A 261 -6.51 -0.93 -25.12
CA TYR A 261 -6.16 -1.60 -23.88
C TYR A 261 -4.68 -1.45 -23.53
N ILE A 262 -3.81 -1.41 -24.54
CA ILE A 262 -2.37 -1.18 -24.35
C ILE A 262 -2.12 0.25 -23.86
N VAL A 263 -2.81 1.24 -24.41
CA VAL A 263 -2.71 2.63 -23.96
C VAL A 263 -3.16 2.77 -22.51
N ILE A 264 -4.32 2.20 -22.17
CA ILE A 264 -4.82 2.20 -20.80
C ILE A 264 -3.84 1.50 -19.85
N TYR A 265 -3.30 0.34 -20.26
CA TYR A 265 -2.32 -0.40 -19.45
C TYR A 265 -1.08 0.43 -19.16
N ASN A 266 -0.47 1.02 -20.18
CA ASN A 266 0.74 1.82 -20.00
C ASN A 266 0.49 3.03 -19.10
N PHE A 267 -0.68 3.66 -19.22
CA PHE A 267 -1.04 4.78 -18.37
C PHE A 267 -1.20 4.34 -16.90
N ILE A 268 -1.96 3.28 -16.64
CA ILE A 268 -2.13 2.75 -15.28
C ILE A 268 -0.79 2.31 -14.69
N LYS A 269 0.07 1.67 -15.49
CA LYS A 269 1.43 1.31 -15.10
C LYS A 269 2.24 2.54 -14.67
N SER A 270 2.21 3.61 -15.47
CA SER A 270 2.91 4.85 -15.14
C SER A 270 2.37 5.52 -13.89
N LEU A 271 1.05 5.57 -13.73
CA LEU A 271 0.41 6.12 -12.53
C LEU A 271 0.78 5.33 -11.26
N PHE A 272 0.80 4.01 -11.35
CA PHE A 272 1.18 3.15 -10.23
C PHE A 272 2.66 3.29 -9.87
N LYS A 273 3.56 3.44 -10.86
CA LYS A 273 4.99 3.74 -10.60
C LYS A 273 5.17 4.94 -9.67
N LYS A 274 4.31 5.97 -9.77
CA LYS A 274 4.40 7.16 -8.91
C LYS A 274 4.02 6.88 -7.45
N VAL A 275 3.24 5.84 -7.16
CA VAL A 275 2.99 5.38 -5.78
C VAL A 275 4.19 4.64 -5.21
N TYR A 276 4.94 3.97 -6.07
CA TYR A 276 6.14 3.20 -5.71
C TYR A 276 7.43 4.02 -5.68
N TYR A 277 7.36 5.33 -5.98
CA TYR A 277 8.58 6.13 -6.06
C TYR A 277 9.39 6.03 -4.76
N PRO A 278 10.72 5.79 -4.83
CA PRO A 278 11.52 5.44 -3.66
C PRO A 278 11.65 6.57 -2.63
N ASP A 279 11.65 7.84 -3.05
CA ASP A 279 11.56 8.98 -2.15
C ASP A 279 10.09 9.36 -1.92
N PRO A 280 9.54 9.18 -0.70
CA PRO A 280 8.13 9.41 -0.43
C PRO A 280 7.66 10.86 -0.62
N ASN A 281 8.58 11.81 -0.66
CA ASN A 281 8.25 13.23 -0.91
C ASN A 281 7.76 13.47 -2.35
N TYR A 282 8.09 12.58 -3.28
CA TYR A 282 7.71 12.68 -4.70
C TYR A 282 6.57 11.71 -5.08
N ARG A 283 5.98 11.02 -4.11
CA ARG A 283 4.82 10.15 -4.34
C ARG A 283 3.54 10.94 -4.47
N LEU A 284 2.64 10.45 -5.29
CA LEU A 284 1.29 10.98 -5.33
C LEU A 284 0.56 10.72 -4.01
N SER A 285 -0.04 11.76 -3.44
CA SER A 285 -0.99 11.58 -2.35
C SER A 285 -2.24 10.84 -2.85
N ILE A 286 -3.00 10.24 -1.93
CA ILE A 286 -4.26 9.58 -2.27
C ILE A 286 -5.22 10.52 -3.02
N TYR A 287 -5.30 11.80 -2.61
CA TYR A 287 -6.12 12.81 -3.27
C TYR A 287 -5.66 13.07 -4.72
N GLN A 288 -4.35 13.29 -4.94
CA GLN A 288 -3.78 13.47 -6.27
C GLN A 288 -4.03 12.23 -7.15
N PHE A 289 -3.82 11.04 -6.56
CA PHE A 289 -4.05 9.78 -7.26
C PHE A 289 -5.52 9.63 -7.69
N ILE A 290 -6.49 9.86 -6.80
CA ILE A 290 -7.93 9.80 -7.10
C ILE A 290 -8.29 10.79 -8.21
N SER A 291 -7.77 12.00 -8.15
CA SER A 291 -8.05 13.06 -9.14
C SER A 291 -7.58 12.68 -10.54
N ILE A 292 -6.31 12.23 -10.65
CA ILE A 292 -5.74 11.77 -11.93
C ILE A 292 -6.48 10.53 -12.43
N PHE A 293 -6.72 9.56 -11.54
CA PHE A 293 -7.40 8.33 -11.89
C PHE A 293 -8.84 8.58 -12.40
N SER A 294 -9.57 9.47 -11.75
CA SER A 294 -10.93 9.85 -12.16
C SER A 294 -10.96 10.54 -13.51
N PHE A 295 -9.98 11.40 -13.78
CA PHE A 295 -9.83 12.06 -15.07
C PHE A 295 -9.59 11.04 -16.19
N VAL A 296 -8.65 10.13 -15.96
CA VAL A 296 -8.31 9.08 -16.92
C VAL A 296 -9.45 8.09 -17.13
N PHE A 297 -10.15 7.73 -16.06
CA PHE A 297 -11.31 6.85 -16.17
C PHE A 297 -12.37 7.44 -17.10
N LYS A 298 -12.73 8.71 -16.93
CA LYS A 298 -13.65 9.43 -17.83
C LYS A 298 -13.15 9.43 -19.27
N PHE A 299 -11.86 9.65 -19.46
CA PHE A 299 -11.25 9.59 -20.80
C PHE A 299 -11.33 8.17 -21.39
N CYS A 300 -11.01 7.15 -20.61
CA CYS A 300 -11.04 5.75 -21.07
C CYS A 300 -12.44 5.26 -21.42
N GLN A 301 -13.49 5.75 -20.76
CA GLN A 301 -14.87 5.44 -21.12
C GLN A 301 -15.26 5.97 -22.50
N ASN A 302 -14.73 7.13 -22.90
CA ASN A 302 -15.06 7.80 -24.14
C ASN A 302 -14.06 7.54 -25.27
N ILE A 303 -13.03 6.72 -25.02
CA ILE A 303 -11.97 6.48 -25.99
C ILE A 303 -12.47 5.56 -27.10
N ASP A 304 -12.53 6.07 -28.34
CA ASP A 304 -12.56 5.26 -29.55
C ASP A 304 -11.16 5.28 -30.18
N VAL A 305 -10.75 4.15 -30.77
CA VAL A 305 -9.47 4.03 -31.49
C VAL A 305 -9.36 5.07 -32.62
N LYS A 306 -10.51 5.47 -33.20
CA LYS A 306 -10.56 6.55 -34.19
C LYS A 306 -10.13 7.89 -33.61
N ASN A 307 -10.56 8.18 -32.39
CA ASN A 307 -10.25 9.44 -31.69
C ASN A 307 -8.78 9.53 -31.32
N LEU A 308 -8.10 8.41 -31.05
CA LEU A 308 -6.64 8.39 -30.78
C LEU A 308 -5.80 8.79 -32.00
N LYS A 309 -6.35 8.70 -33.23
CA LYS A 309 -5.71 9.15 -34.46
C LYS A 309 -6.01 10.62 -34.76
N ASP A 310 -7.01 11.22 -34.08
CA ASP A 310 -7.34 12.63 -34.24
C ASP A 310 -6.37 13.48 -33.40
N LYS A 311 -5.53 14.25 -34.11
CA LYS A 311 -4.53 15.12 -33.47
C LYS A 311 -5.17 16.20 -32.57
N ASN A 312 -6.37 16.67 -32.87
CA ASN A 312 -7.06 17.65 -32.07
C ASN A 312 -7.55 17.04 -30.77
N TYR A 313 -8.15 15.84 -30.83
CA TYR A 313 -8.58 15.10 -29.63
C TYR A 313 -7.41 14.82 -28.67
N VAL A 314 -6.27 14.33 -29.19
CA VAL A 314 -5.07 14.09 -28.40
C VAL A 314 -4.50 15.39 -27.81
N ARG A 315 -4.49 16.46 -28.60
CA ARG A 315 -4.06 17.78 -28.11
C ARG A 315 -4.94 18.29 -26.97
N ASP A 316 -6.26 18.22 -27.13
CA ASP A 316 -7.21 18.73 -26.14
C ASP A 316 -7.19 17.90 -24.85
N PHE A 317 -7.00 16.57 -24.96
CA PHE A 317 -6.69 15.72 -23.80
C PHE A 317 -5.42 16.18 -23.09
N ASN A 318 -4.32 16.36 -23.81
CA ASN A 318 -3.04 16.77 -23.23
C ASN A 318 -3.13 18.14 -22.55
N ILE A 319 -3.86 19.11 -23.12
CA ILE A 319 -4.09 20.42 -22.50
C ILE A 319 -4.86 20.26 -21.17
N SER A 320 -5.95 19.49 -21.20
CA SER A 320 -6.79 19.26 -20.01
C SER A 320 -6.04 18.48 -18.93
N PHE A 321 -5.24 17.50 -19.34
CA PHE A 321 -4.43 16.71 -18.40
C PHE A 321 -3.32 17.56 -17.77
N LYS A 322 -2.66 18.40 -18.56
CA LYS A 322 -1.68 19.37 -18.07
C LYS A 322 -2.28 20.36 -17.07
N SER A 323 -3.48 20.88 -17.37
CA SER A 323 -4.19 21.75 -16.42
C SER A 323 -4.44 21.04 -15.09
N LEU A 324 -4.94 19.80 -15.14
CA LEU A 324 -5.14 19.00 -13.93
C LEU A 324 -3.85 18.80 -13.12
N LEU A 325 -2.73 18.49 -13.78
CA LEU A 325 -1.45 18.31 -13.08
C LEU A 325 -0.99 19.61 -12.41
N ASN A 326 -1.15 20.75 -13.09
CA ASN A 326 -0.85 22.06 -12.50
C ASN A 326 -1.73 22.35 -11.28
N ASP A 327 -3.05 22.10 -11.37
CA ASP A 327 -3.99 22.31 -10.28
C ASP A 327 -3.65 21.43 -9.06
N LEU A 328 -3.05 20.28 -9.29
CA LEU A 328 -2.60 19.34 -8.26
C LEU A 328 -1.16 19.62 -7.78
N SER A 329 -0.49 20.62 -8.31
CA SER A 329 0.92 20.93 -8.04
C SER A 329 1.86 19.74 -8.27
N ILE A 330 1.66 19.03 -9.38
CA ILE A 330 2.45 17.85 -9.78
C ILE A 330 3.37 18.25 -10.94
N ASP A 331 4.66 18.03 -10.79
CA ASP A 331 5.64 18.22 -11.85
C ASP A 331 5.46 17.23 -13.01
N TYR A 332 5.70 17.70 -14.23
CA TYR A 332 5.31 17.08 -15.50
C TYR A 332 6.01 15.78 -15.89
N ASP A 333 7.00 15.29 -15.14
CA ASP A 333 7.75 14.07 -15.46
C ASP A 333 6.94 12.78 -15.10
N LEU A 334 5.73 12.72 -15.62
CA LEU A 334 4.87 11.52 -15.57
C LEU A 334 5.10 10.64 -16.79
#